data_8b2df7c7dc17441c48134200ab2cff44
#
_entry.id   8b2df7c7dc17441c48134200ab2cff44
#
_cell.length_a   1.000
_cell.length_b   1.000
_cell.length_c   1.000
_cell.angle_alpha   90.00
_cell.angle_beta   90.00
_cell.angle_gamma   90.00
#
_symmetry.space_group_name_H-M   'P 1'
#
loop_
_entity.id
_entity.type
_entity.pdbx_description
1 polymer ?
#
loop_
_entity_poly.entity_id
_entity_poly.type
_entity_poly.pdbx_seq_one_letter_code
_entity_poly.pdbx_strand_id
1 'polypeptide(L)'
;MKNYTIVEKRHIKQMNKKERDYLNNVIRPIIIKDCNEDLPKLSNHSLQRFKKKFPVPLAKEDIIDTLLTGDFIEYKKHYTNNVLSDKRVVLRKNMKNDSEYDLVLVYSLMSNEIITVWDNKNIDHHYSLDLTKYSRRTIV
;
A
#
# COMPACT_ATOMS: atom_id res chain seq x y z
N MET A 1 13.30 19.42 21.99
CA MET A 1 12.12 18.56 22.09
C MET A 1 12.16 17.49 21.02
N LYS A 2 11.93 16.25 21.39
CA LYS A 2 11.90 15.17 20.42
C LYS A 2 10.52 15.10 19.75
N ASN A 3 10.52 15.04 18.42
CA ASN A 3 9.30 14.72 17.70
C ASN A 3 8.95 13.25 17.90
N TYR A 4 7.67 12.96 17.99
CA TYR A 4 7.20 11.59 18.06
C TYR A 4 6.07 11.37 17.05
N THR A 5 5.98 10.13 16.57
CA THR A 5 4.96 9.74 15.61
C THR A 5 4.10 8.62 16.20
N ILE A 6 2.81 8.82 16.18
CA ILE A 6 1.82 7.80 16.53
C ILE A 6 1.18 7.33 15.25
N VAL A 7 1.06 6.01 15.10
CA VAL A 7 0.41 5.41 13.94
C VAL A 7 -0.85 4.66 14.38
N GLU A 8 -1.99 5.09 13.87
CA GLU A 8 -3.24 4.36 14.00
C GLU A 8 -3.39 3.45 12.78
N LYS A 9 -3.49 2.14 13.00
CA LYS A 9 -3.66 1.15 11.94
C LYS A 9 -5.00 0.45 12.06
N ARG A 10 -5.72 0.37 10.94
CA ARG A 10 -6.92 -0.46 10.83
C ARG A 10 -6.70 -1.46 9.72
N HIS A 11 -6.70 -2.74 10.09
CA HIS A 11 -6.68 -3.82 9.11
C HIS A 11 -8.09 -4.05 8.57
N ILE A 12 -8.20 -4.50 7.32
CA ILE A 12 -9.50 -4.73 6.67
C ILE A 12 -10.41 -5.66 7.50
N LYS A 13 -9.85 -6.63 8.19
CA LYS A 13 -10.61 -7.54 9.05
C LYS A 13 -11.17 -6.90 10.32
N GLN A 14 -10.62 -5.77 10.74
CA GLN A 14 -11.13 -5.00 11.87
C GLN A 14 -12.24 -4.03 11.46
N MET A 15 -12.32 -3.75 10.17
CA MET A 15 -13.21 -2.70 9.66
C MET A 15 -14.65 -3.17 9.58
N ASN A 16 -15.56 -2.29 9.99
CA ASN A 16 -16.99 -2.46 9.73
C ASN A 16 -17.33 -2.02 8.31
N LYS A 17 -18.59 -2.19 7.92
CA LYS A 17 -19.04 -1.81 6.58
C LYS A 17 -18.81 -0.34 6.28
N LYS A 18 -19.06 0.54 7.25
CA LYS A 18 -18.90 2.00 7.10
C LYS A 18 -17.44 2.36 6.78
N GLU A 19 -16.48 1.74 7.46
CA GLU A 19 -15.06 1.97 7.21
C GLU A 19 -14.65 1.47 5.82
N ARG A 20 -15.11 0.29 5.44
CA ARG A 20 -14.83 -0.26 4.10
C ARG A 20 -15.46 0.56 3.00
N ASP A 21 -16.68 1.04 3.20
CA ASP A 21 -17.36 1.92 2.24
C ASP A 21 -16.61 3.26 2.11
N TYR A 22 -16.06 3.77 3.20
CA TYR A 22 -15.24 4.99 3.16
C TYR A 22 -14.00 4.79 2.27
N LEU A 23 -13.30 3.67 2.41
CA LEU A 23 -12.15 3.36 1.55
C LEU A 23 -12.55 3.29 0.08
N ASN A 24 -13.62 2.58 -0.22
CA ASN A 24 -14.03 2.36 -1.61
C ASN A 24 -14.68 3.58 -2.25
N ASN A 25 -15.42 4.38 -1.50
CA ASN A 25 -16.24 5.46 -2.04
C ASN A 25 -15.62 6.85 -1.87
N VAL A 26 -14.67 7.01 -0.95
CA VAL A 26 -13.99 8.29 -0.70
C VAL A 26 -12.51 8.21 -1.05
N ILE A 27 -11.80 7.25 -0.49
CA ILE A 27 -10.34 7.15 -0.68
C ILE A 27 -9.98 6.72 -2.10
N ARG A 28 -10.66 5.72 -2.65
CA ARG A 28 -10.39 5.25 -4.02
C ARG A 28 -10.54 6.35 -5.06
N PRO A 29 -11.62 7.15 -5.06
CA PRO A 29 -11.73 8.28 -6.00
C PRO A 29 -10.62 9.31 -5.86
N ILE A 30 -10.14 9.56 -4.65
CA ILE A 30 -9.00 10.48 -4.41
C ILE A 30 -7.74 9.91 -5.07
N ILE A 31 -7.44 8.63 -4.88
CA ILE A 31 -6.29 7.98 -5.50
C ILE A 31 -6.37 8.07 -7.02
N ILE A 32 -7.52 7.77 -7.60
CA ILE A 32 -7.74 7.83 -9.05
C ILE A 32 -7.49 9.24 -9.57
N LYS A 33 -8.05 10.25 -8.90
CA LYS A 33 -7.89 11.65 -9.28
C LYS A 33 -6.42 12.08 -9.21
N ASP A 34 -5.76 11.79 -8.08
CA ASP A 34 -4.38 12.20 -7.87
C ASP A 34 -3.43 11.54 -8.87
N CYS A 35 -3.63 10.25 -9.16
CA CYS A 35 -2.84 9.53 -10.15
C CYS A 35 -3.06 10.03 -11.58
N ASN A 36 -4.24 10.53 -11.90
CA ASN A 36 -4.53 11.10 -13.21
C ASN A 36 -3.92 12.49 -13.38
N GLU A 37 -3.79 13.26 -12.30
CA GLU A 37 -3.19 14.58 -12.32
C GLU A 37 -1.68 14.52 -12.33
N ASP A 38 -1.09 13.59 -11.57
CA ASP A 38 0.35 13.42 -11.47
C ASP A 38 0.67 11.98 -11.07
N LEU A 39 1.58 11.33 -11.77
CA LEU A 39 1.98 9.96 -11.45
C LEU A 39 2.64 9.91 -10.08
N PRO A 40 2.34 8.87 -9.27
CA PRO A 40 2.95 8.74 -7.95
C PRO A 40 4.47 8.67 -8.03
N LYS A 41 5.12 9.30 -7.09
CA LYS A 41 6.57 9.24 -6.95
C LYS A 41 6.98 7.89 -6.39
N LEU A 42 8.08 7.37 -6.92
CA LEU A 42 8.70 6.15 -6.43
C LEU A 42 10.15 6.46 -6.09
N SER A 43 10.55 6.22 -4.85
CA SER A 43 11.93 6.50 -4.45
C SER A 43 12.91 5.59 -5.21
N ASN A 44 14.12 6.11 -5.47
CA ASN A 44 15.16 5.32 -6.14
C ASN A 44 15.51 4.06 -5.34
N HIS A 45 15.51 4.17 -4.04
CA HIS A 45 15.78 3.03 -3.15
C HIS A 45 14.71 1.94 -3.27
N SER A 46 13.45 2.32 -3.26
CA SER A 46 12.33 1.39 -3.46
C SER A 46 12.40 0.75 -4.84
N LEU A 47 12.72 1.51 -5.86
CA LEU A 47 12.81 1.03 -7.23
C LEU A 47 13.95 0.01 -7.39
N GLN A 48 15.10 0.27 -6.79
CA GLN A 48 16.24 -0.66 -6.84
C GLN A 48 15.94 -1.97 -6.11
N ARG A 49 15.33 -1.89 -4.94
CA ARG A 49 14.92 -3.08 -4.18
C ARG A 49 13.90 -3.89 -4.94
N PHE A 50 12.97 -3.21 -5.56
CA PHE A 50 11.97 -3.80 -6.41
C PHE A 50 12.59 -4.65 -7.51
N LYS A 51 13.51 -4.08 -8.29
CA LYS A 51 14.18 -4.78 -9.39
C LYS A 51 14.97 -6.01 -8.97
N LYS A 52 15.51 -6.02 -7.75
CA LYS A 52 16.33 -7.13 -7.25
C LYS A 52 15.52 -8.29 -6.68
N LYS A 53 14.34 -8.05 -6.17
CA LYS A 53 13.64 -9.01 -5.31
C LYS A 53 12.42 -9.66 -5.94
N PHE A 54 11.92 -9.12 -7.02
CA PHE A 54 10.77 -9.71 -7.68
C PHE A 54 11.21 -10.79 -8.66
N PRO A 55 10.46 -11.91 -8.73
CA PRO A 55 10.82 -13.00 -9.65
C PRO A 55 10.71 -12.63 -11.12
N VAL A 56 9.90 -11.62 -11.43
CA VAL A 56 9.76 -11.03 -12.77
C VAL A 56 9.86 -9.53 -12.67
N PRO A 57 10.47 -8.87 -13.67
CA PRO A 57 10.46 -7.40 -13.70
C PRO A 57 9.03 -6.88 -13.70
N LEU A 58 8.76 -5.95 -12.80
CA LEU A 58 7.45 -5.32 -12.72
C LEU A 58 7.41 -4.08 -13.59
N ALA A 59 6.43 -4.04 -14.45
CA ALA A 59 6.15 -2.85 -15.23
C ALA A 59 5.48 -1.80 -14.34
N LYS A 60 5.65 -0.53 -14.70
CA LYS A 60 4.94 0.57 -14.02
C LYS A 60 3.43 0.36 -14.03
N GLU A 61 2.93 -0.28 -15.07
CA GLU A 61 1.50 -0.58 -15.20
C GLU A 61 0.98 -1.43 -14.04
N ASP A 62 1.77 -2.38 -13.54
CA ASP A 62 1.35 -3.23 -12.41
C ASP A 62 1.20 -2.42 -11.13
N ILE A 63 2.09 -1.46 -10.90
CA ILE A 63 2.00 -0.54 -9.76
C ILE A 63 0.75 0.33 -9.88
N ILE A 64 0.55 0.96 -11.01
CA ILE A 64 -0.60 1.84 -11.25
C ILE A 64 -1.89 1.04 -11.17
N ASP A 65 -1.93 -0.15 -11.78
CA ASP A 65 -3.11 -1.01 -11.72
C ASP A 65 -3.46 -1.38 -10.29
N THR A 66 -2.46 -1.69 -9.46
CA THR A 66 -2.68 -1.98 -8.04
C THR A 66 -3.21 -0.77 -7.28
N LEU A 67 -2.70 0.43 -7.57
CA LEU A 67 -3.22 1.66 -6.98
C LEU A 67 -4.69 1.90 -7.32
N LEU A 68 -5.06 1.67 -8.58
CA LEU A 68 -6.39 2.01 -9.07
C LEU A 68 -7.43 0.94 -8.77
N THR A 69 -7.03 -0.33 -8.73
CA THR A 69 -7.97 -1.46 -8.64
C THR A 69 -7.61 -2.51 -7.59
N GLY A 70 -6.51 -2.35 -6.85
CA GLY A 70 -6.12 -3.30 -5.81
C GLY A 70 -7.07 -3.27 -4.61
N ASP A 71 -7.06 -4.35 -3.83
CA ASP A 71 -7.85 -4.45 -2.61
C ASP A 71 -7.17 -3.69 -1.47
N PHE A 72 -7.95 -2.95 -0.69
CA PHE A 72 -7.45 -2.33 0.53
C PHE A 72 -7.24 -3.38 1.61
N ILE A 73 -6.03 -3.39 2.18
CA ILE A 73 -5.67 -4.30 3.28
C ILE A 73 -5.59 -3.56 4.61
N GLU A 74 -5.04 -2.36 4.59
CA GLU A 74 -4.90 -1.53 5.78
C GLU A 74 -5.08 -0.07 5.44
N TYR A 75 -5.54 0.69 6.45
CA TYR A 75 -5.55 2.14 6.43
C TYR A 75 -4.79 2.64 7.66
N LYS A 76 -3.82 3.53 7.43
CA LYS A 76 -2.95 4.06 8.47
C LYS A 76 -3.05 5.57 8.52
N LYS A 77 -3.14 6.11 9.72
CA LYS A 77 -3.01 7.55 9.96
C LYS A 77 -1.80 7.79 10.83
N HIS A 78 -0.92 8.66 10.37
CA HIS A 78 0.28 9.06 11.09
C HIS A 78 0.08 10.43 11.72
N TYR A 79 0.40 10.55 12.98
CA TYR A 79 0.33 11.82 13.72
C TYR A 79 1.71 12.15 14.24
N THR A 80 2.18 13.34 13.97
CA THR A 80 3.44 13.85 14.53
C THR A 80 3.10 14.98 15.49
N ASN A 81 3.48 14.82 16.76
CA ASN A 81 3.16 15.77 17.82
C ASN A 81 1.65 16.10 17.86
N ASN A 82 0.82 15.05 17.78
CA ASN A 82 -0.65 15.12 17.81
C ASN A 82 -1.29 15.80 16.58
N VAL A 83 -0.54 16.05 15.53
CA VAL A 83 -1.06 16.60 14.27
C VAL A 83 -0.99 15.53 13.19
N LEU A 84 -2.07 15.37 12.45
CA LEU A 84 -2.10 14.42 11.31
C LEU A 84 -1.02 14.82 10.29
N SER A 85 -0.05 13.92 10.10
CA SER A 85 1.09 14.16 9.20
C SER A 85 1.05 13.34 7.93
N ASP A 86 0.35 12.21 7.92
CA ASP A 86 0.20 11.38 6.72
C ASP A 86 -1.00 10.44 6.85
N LYS A 87 -1.52 10.04 5.68
CA LYS A 87 -2.51 8.99 5.54
C LYS A 87 -1.99 8.00 4.52
N ARG A 88 -1.89 6.73 4.90
CA ARG A 88 -1.35 5.69 4.03
C ARG A 88 -2.33 4.54 3.89
N VAL A 89 -2.38 3.97 2.70
CA VAL A 89 -3.14 2.76 2.43
C VAL A 89 -2.21 1.65 1.99
N VAL A 90 -2.55 0.44 2.36
CA VAL A 90 -1.91 -0.77 1.85
C VAL A 90 -2.86 -1.41 0.87
N LEU A 91 -2.38 -1.61 -0.35
CA LEU A 91 -3.14 -2.18 -1.46
C LEU A 91 -2.47 -3.45 -1.95
N ARG A 92 -3.28 -4.42 -2.39
CA ARG A 92 -2.80 -5.71 -2.85
C ARG A 92 -3.55 -6.13 -4.11
N LYS A 93 -2.80 -6.64 -5.09
CA LYS A 93 -3.39 -7.19 -6.32
C LYS A 93 -2.52 -8.30 -6.89
N ASN A 94 -3.15 -9.31 -7.48
CA ASN A 94 -2.43 -10.39 -8.16
C ASN A 94 -1.65 -9.85 -9.36
N MET A 95 -0.40 -10.32 -9.51
CA MET A 95 0.45 -9.90 -10.61
C MET A 95 0.07 -10.61 -11.91
N LYS A 96 -0.04 -9.84 -13.00
CA LYS A 96 -0.44 -10.37 -14.30
C LYS A 96 0.56 -11.36 -14.88
N ASN A 97 1.85 -11.11 -14.66
CA ASN A 97 2.93 -11.92 -15.24
C ASN A 97 3.39 -13.06 -14.35
N ASP A 98 2.91 -13.11 -13.12
CA ASP A 98 3.23 -14.18 -12.18
C ASP A 98 2.06 -14.37 -11.21
N SER A 99 1.15 -15.25 -11.58
CA SER A 99 -0.09 -15.48 -10.83
C SER A 99 0.11 -16.11 -9.45
N GLU A 100 1.32 -16.59 -9.14
CA GLU A 100 1.62 -17.13 -7.81
C GLU A 100 1.91 -16.03 -6.79
N TYR A 101 2.15 -14.80 -7.26
CA TYR A 101 2.51 -13.68 -6.41
C TYR A 101 1.52 -12.53 -6.55
N ASP A 102 1.31 -11.86 -5.43
CA ASP A 102 0.57 -10.61 -5.39
C ASP A 102 1.55 -9.46 -5.20
N LEU A 103 1.27 -8.34 -5.83
CA LEU A 103 1.92 -7.08 -5.56
C LEU A 103 1.24 -6.43 -4.37
N VAL A 104 2.02 -6.02 -3.39
CA VAL A 104 1.55 -5.25 -2.23
C VAL A 104 2.33 -3.95 -2.19
N LEU A 105 1.62 -2.85 -1.99
CA LEU A 105 2.26 -1.54 -1.89
C LEU A 105 1.63 -0.70 -0.79
N VAL A 106 2.43 0.25 -0.29
CA VAL A 106 1.98 1.28 0.63
C VAL A 106 2.03 2.61 -0.09
N TYR A 107 0.91 3.31 -0.11
CA TYR A 107 0.76 4.58 -0.81
C TYR A 107 0.41 5.69 0.18
N SER A 108 1.11 6.82 0.08
CA SER A 108 0.83 8.03 0.84
C SER A 108 -0.16 8.90 0.09
N LEU A 109 -1.33 9.14 0.69
CA LEU A 109 -2.35 10.01 0.12
C LEU A 109 -1.92 11.48 0.13
N MET A 110 -1.16 11.89 1.14
CA MET A 110 -0.81 13.29 1.31
C MET A 110 0.38 13.72 0.44
N SER A 111 1.27 12.81 0.11
CA SER A 111 2.44 13.10 -0.71
C SER A 111 2.37 12.55 -2.14
N ASN A 112 1.34 11.77 -2.46
CA ASN A 112 1.23 11.06 -3.74
C ASN A 112 2.51 10.27 -4.03
N GLU A 113 2.89 9.41 -3.08
CA GLU A 113 4.15 8.69 -3.13
C GLU A 113 3.96 7.21 -2.79
N ILE A 114 4.63 6.35 -3.54
CA ILE A 114 4.76 4.94 -3.19
C ILE A 114 5.86 4.81 -2.15
N ILE A 115 5.48 4.46 -0.93
CA ILE A 115 6.39 4.38 0.21
C ILE A 115 7.21 3.10 0.14
N THR A 116 6.55 1.99 -0.13
CA THR A 116 7.21 0.69 -0.25
C THR A 116 6.39 -0.26 -1.12
N VAL A 117 7.08 -1.24 -1.69
CA VAL A 117 6.48 -2.26 -2.56
C VAL A 117 7.12 -3.59 -2.23
N TRP A 118 6.33 -4.65 -2.16
CA TRP A 118 6.86 -6.01 -2.04
C TRP A 118 5.95 -7.00 -2.75
N ASP A 119 6.48 -8.21 -2.98
CA ASP A 119 5.69 -9.32 -3.49
C ASP A 119 5.31 -10.25 -2.35
N ASN A 120 4.19 -10.92 -2.52
CA ASN A 120 3.69 -11.89 -1.56
C ASN A 120 3.10 -13.07 -2.32
N LYS A 121 3.33 -14.28 -1.84
CA LYS A 121 2.64 -15.43 -2.43
C LYS A 121 1.14 -15.27 -2.27
N ASN A 122 0.37 -15.57 -3.31
CA ASN A 122 -1.07 -15.39 -3.27
C ASN A 122 -1.78 -16.28 -2.25
N ILE A 123 -1.15 -17.38 -1.84
CA ILE A 123 -1.67 -18.26 -0.79
C ILE A 123 -1.48 -17.68 0.61
N ASP A 124 -0.62 -16.67 0.77
CA ASP A 124 -0.43 -15.97 2.03
C ASP A 124 -1.44 -14.83 2.11
N HIS A 125 -2.51 -15.08 2.83
CA HIS A 125 -3.60 -14.12 2.95
C HIS A 125 -3.27 -13.07 4.00
N HIS A 126 -2.90 -11.87 3.56
CA HIS A 126 -2.65 -10.71 4.41
C HIS A 126 -3.86 -10.23 5.20
N TYR A 127 -4.86 -11.08 5.33
CA TYR A 127 -6.04 -10.77 6.12
C TYR A 127 -5.87 -11.12 7.60
N SER A 128 -4.74 -11.74 7.95
CA SER A 128 -4.40 -11.99 9.36
C SER A 128 -3.98 -10.69 10.05
N LEU A 129 -4.39 -10.51 11.29
CA LEU A 129 -3.94 -9.40 12.13
C LEU A 129 -2.55 -9.64 12.70
N ASP A 130 -2.06 -10.87 12.62
CA ASP A 130 -0.72 -11.24 13.06
C ASP A 130 0.28 -10.96 11.94
N LEU A 131 1.04 -9.90 12.10
CA LEU A 131 2.02 -9.47 11.10
C LEU A 131 3.13 -10.49 10.88
N THR A 132 3.37 -11.40 11.82
CA THR A 132 4.39 -12.45 11.66
C THR A 132 4.00 -13.46 10.59
N LYS A 133 2.73 -13.54 10.24
CA LYS A 133 2.22 -14.41 9.19
C LYS A 133 2.33 -13.82 7.79
N TYR A 134 2.73 -12.57 7.68
CA TYR A 134 2.93 -11.94 6.38
C TYR A 134 4.21 -12.46 5.75
N SER A 135 4.10 -12.91 4.50
CA SER A 135 5.23 -13.36 3.71
C SER A 135 5.96 -12.15 3.11
N ARG A 136 6.75 -11.46 3.91
CA ARG A 136 7.43 -10.23 3.48
C ARG A 136 8.76 -10.51 2.84
N ARG A 137 8.99 -9.88 1.71
CA ARG A 137 10.27 -9.92 1.03
C ARG A 137 11.05 -8.63 1.13
N THR A 138 10.36 -7.52 1.00
CA THR A 138 10.99 -6.22 0.98
C THR A 138 10.28 -5.29 1.93
N ILE A 139 11.06 -4.68 2.80
CA ILE A 139 10.60 -3.63 3.69
C ILE A 139 11.55 -2.47 3.54
N VAL A 140 11.01 -1.34 3.25
CA VAL A 140 11.78 -0.11 3.08
C VAL A 140 11.70 0.72 4.33
#